data_22a6da0e37052976c485115497d74b3c
#
_entry.id   22a6da0e37052976c485115497d74b3c
#
_cell.length_a   1.000
_cell.length_b   1.000
_cell.length_c   1.000
_cell.angle_alpha   90.00
_cell.angle_beta   90.00
_cell.angle_gamma   90.00
#
_symmetry.space_group_name_H-M   'P 1'
#
loop_
_entity.id
_entity.type
_entity.pdbx_description
1 polymer ?
#
loop_
_entity_poly.entity_id
_entity_poly.type
_entity_poly.pdbx_seq_one_letter_code
_entity_poly.pdbx_strand_id
1 'polypeptide(L)'
;MLLLWGCALVVGGGRSVSAQAPPSSLRLPPPTGSVLPPEQSLPRSPGLELDRGGEEGTTSGPLPGVSSPLFPGIDPLPPVGAAGPVVLDMPYEAMPPASEDGYLMPGAAFPEGFDDLWAPRPWFWQLMPNNLISTSYLAGPKEPRFGTVVYDDTTPPPYATTGQEGWLWDSTLGGRASIVRYGSDPVLHPQGFEVQIEGAAFVRLDPQDDRDLRSADFRFGVPVVYGVGRWQTKLAYYHNSAHLGDEFMLKHPTFPRINYVRDCIVWGNSYYLYDWMRLYGEVGWAFFTAGGAQPWELQGGVELIQARPTGGQGAPFLAVNGFSRQELDWGGNVCVQTGWAWRGRRSEKLYRIGVEYLYGSDPQYQFVYKNQNRAGIGMWYDY
;
A
#
# COMPACT_ATOMS: atom_id res chain seq x y z
N MET A 1 -14.90 23.54 -26.00
CA MET A 1 -15.70 24.25 -24.97
C MET A 1 -15.03 23.92 -23.64
N LEU A 2 -14.11 24.81 -23.24
CA LEU A 2 -13.28 24.68 -22.04
C LEU A 2 -14.06 25.12 -20.80
N LEU A 3 -14.09 24.30 -19.77
CA LEU A 3 -14.48 24.72 -18.41
C LEU A 3 -13.23 24.67 -17.53
N LEU A 4 -12.63 25.83 -17.37
CA LEU A 4 -11.62 26.16 -16.35
C LEU A 4 -12.32 26.34 -15.00
N TRP A 5 -11.98 25.53 -14.00
CA TRP A 5 -12.25 25.83 -12.60
C TRP A 5 -11.01 26.48 -12.00
N GLY A 6 -11.10 27.79 -11.76
CA GLY A 6 -10.06 28.55 -11.07
C GLY A 6 -10.18 28.37 -9.56
N CYS A 7 -9.06 28.02 -8.91
CA CYS A 7 -8.88 28.18 -7.47
C CYS A 7 -8.69 29.65 -7.14
N ALA A 8 -9.72 30.29 -6.55
CA ALA A 8 -9.60 31.62 -5.97
C ALA A 8 -9.15 31.49 -4.51
N LEU A 9 -7.97 31.99 -4.24
CA LEU A 9 -7.46 32.26 -2.87
C LEU A 9 -8.18 33.49 -2.35
N VAL A 10 -9.11 33.35 -1.39
CA VAL A 10 -9.73 34.48 -0.69
C VAL A 10 -8.98 34.64 0.64
N VAL A 11 -8.16 35.68 0.69
CA VAL A 11 -7.70 36.29 1.94
C VAL A 11 -8.77 37.29 2.37
N GLY A 12 -9.56 36.97 3.38
CA GLY A 12 -10.63 37.82 3.89
C GLY A 12 -10.42 38.13 5.37
N GLY A 13 -10.28 39.42 5.62
CA GLY A 13 -10.05 40.03 6.92
C GLY A 13 -11.21 39.80 7.93
N GLY A 14 -10.83 39.85 9.19
CA GLY A 14 -11.68 39.63 10.35
C GLY A 14 -12.84 40.58 10.50
N ARG A 15 -13.98 40.04 10.88
CA ARG A 15 -15.03 40.71 11.62
C ARG A 15 -15.46 39.82 12.78
N SER A 16 -15.30 40.35 13.96
CA SER A 16 -15.81 39.79 15.20
C SER A 16 -17.35 39.73 15.16
N VAL A 17 -17.89 38.51 15.28
CA VAL A 17 -19.31 38.30 15.53
C VAL A 17 -19.48 37.76 16.95
N SER A 18 -20.19 38.53 17.77
CA SER A 18 -20.60 38.24 19.13
C SER A 18 -21.35 36.90 19.22
N ALA A 19 -20.87 35.98 20.04
CA ALA A 19 -21.51 34.70 20.33
C ALA A 19 -22.76 34.94 21.20
N GLN A 20 -23.94 34.61 20.70
CA GLN A 20 -25.14 34.38 21.48
C GLN A 20 -25.12 32.94 22.02
N ALA A 21 -25.32 32.80 23.33
CA ALA A 21 -25.41 31.51 24.01
C ALA A 21 -26.67 30.73 23.56
N PRO A 22 -26.59 29.40 23.40
CA PRO A 22 -27.77 28.59 23.11
C PRO A 22 -28.66 28.40 24.36
N PRO A 23 -30.00 28.22 24.17
CA PRO A 23 -30.91 27.99 25.27
C PRO A 23 -30.70 26.64 25.93
N SER A 24 -30.74 26.67 27.25
CA SER A 24 -30.70 25.51 28.14
C SER A 24 -31.97 24.64 28.07
N SER A 25 -31.74 23.32 28.19
CA SER A 25 -32.72 22.28 28.57
C SER A 25 -33.29 21.42 27.42
N LEU A 26 -32.62 20.30 27.18
CA LEU A 26 -33.27 19.02 26.92
C LEU A 26 -32.50 17.95 27.72
N ARG A 27 -32.99 17.64 28.91
CA ARG A 27 -32.54 16.46 29.70
C ARG A 27 -33.13 15.21 29.06
N LEU A 28 -32.30 14.35 28.54
CA LEU A 28 -32.69 13.00 28.21
C LEU A 28 -32.82 12.17 29.50
N PRO A 29 -33.79 11.26 29.57
CA PRO A 29 -33.92 10.35 30.73
C PRO A 29 -32.75 9.34 30.74
N PRO A 30 -32.34 8.85 31.92
CA PRO A 30 -31.28 7.86 32.04
C PRO A 30 -31.70 6.54 31.36
N PRO A 31 -30.75 5.80 30.74
CA PRO A 31 -31.04 4.51 30.14
C PRO A 31 -31.45 3.52 31.23
N THR A 32 -32.63 2.92 31.08
CA THR A 32 -33.09 1.78 31.86
C THR A 32 -32.14 0.60 31.63
N GLY A 33 -31.63 0.04 32.75
CA GLY A 33 -30.67 -1.03 32.74
C GLY A 33 -31.13 -2.26 31.96
N SER A 34 -30.33 -2.66 30.99
CA SER A 34 -30.38 -3.97 30.36
C SER A 34 -29.63 -4.96 31.27
N VAL A 35 -30.37 -5.90 31.81
CA VAL A 35 -29.83 -7.07 32.50
C VAL A 35 -29.06 -7.91 31.49
N LEU A 36 -27.77 -8.10 31.71
CA LEU A 36 -26.94 -9.02 30.92
C LEU A 36 -27.42 -10.46 31.11
N PRO A 37 -27.54 -11.28 30.09
CA PRO A 37 -27.80 -12.70 30.21
C PRO A 37 -26.60 -13.40 30.85
N PRO A 38 -26.82 -14.52 31.61
CA PRO A 38 -25.76 -15.21 32.33
C PRO A 38 -24.72 -15.80 31.35
N GLU A 39 -23.49 -15.64 31.76
CA GLU A 39 -22.26 -16.14 31.10
C GLU A 39 -22.37 -17.65 30.87
N GLN A 40 -22.48 -18.09 29.62
CA GLN A 40 -22.36 -19.50 29.26
C GLN A 40 -20.88 -19.88 29.30
N SER A 41 -20.52 -20.70 30.27
CA SER A 41 -19.19 -21.30 30.39
C SER A 41 -18.86 -22.17 29.19
N LEU A 42 -17.83 -21.78 28.43
CA LEU A 42 -17.24 -22.61 27.36
C LEU A 42 -16.58 -23.86 27.97
N PRO A 43 -16.68 -25.03 27.30
CA PRO A 43 -16.02 -26.25 27.76
C PRO A 43 -14.50 -26.09 27.68
N ARG A 44 -13.82 -26.44 28.75
CA ARG A 44 -12.36 -26.51 28.85
C ARG A 44 -11.84 -27.58 27.91
N SER A 45 -10.88 -27.22 27.04
CA SER A 45 -10.08 -28.16 26.27
C SER A 45 -9.24 -29.05 27.23
N PRO A 46 -9.10 -30.34 26.96
CA PRO A 46 -8.28 -31.22 27.78
C PRO A 46 -6.80 -30.82 27.68
N GLY A 47 -6.18 -30.65 28.85
CA GLY A 47 -4.77 -30.29 28.98
C GLY A 47 -3.86 -31.39 28.44
N LEU A 48 -2.87 -31.00 27.66
CA LEU A 48 -1.68 -31.79 27.38
C LEU A 48 -0.76 -31.67 28.60
N GLU A 49 -0.71 -32.72 29.43
CA GLU A 49 0.34 -32.91 30.43
C GLU A 49 1.66 -33.19 29.72
N LEU A 50 2.61 -32.28 29.88
CA LEU A 50 4.00 -32.53 29.54
C LEU A 50 4.66 -33.25 30.72
N ASP A 51 4.86 -34.54 30.55
CA ASP A 51 5.67 -35.39 31.46
C ASP A 51 7.16 -35.02 31.32
N ARG A 52 7.76 -34.54 32.42
CA ARG A 52 9.20 -34.33 32.57
C ARG A 52 9.80 -35.56 33.25
N GLY A 53 10.46 -36.35 32.47
CA GLY A 53 11.20 -37.52 33.02
C GLY A 53 12.38 -37.90 32.17
N GLY A 54 13.61 -37.69 32.70
CA GLY A 54 14.69 -38.61 32.71
C GLY A 54 15.62 -38.73 31.49
N GLU A 55 16.81 -38.42 31.78
CA GLU A 55 18.09 -38.58 31.07
C GLU A 55 18.38 -40.00 30.51
N GLU A 56 19.37 -39.99 29.61
CA GLU A 56 20.39 -41.01 29.26
C GLU A 56 20.22 -41.88 28.01
N GLY A 57 21.22 -41.75 27.15
CA GLY A 57 21.92 -42.92 26.62
C GLY A 57 21.74 -43.28 25.14
N THR A 58 22.64 -42.74 24.32
CA THR A 58 23.33 -43.44 23.21
C THR A 58 22.61 -44.57 22.43
N THR A 59 22.56 -44.42 21.14
CA THR A 59 23.16 -45.25 20.06
C THR A 59 22.38 -45.15 18.76
N SER A 60 23.15 -44.85 17.73
CA SER A 60 22.74 -44.82 16.33
C SER A 60 22.36 -46.22 15.81
N GLY A 61 21.13 -46.32 15.25
CA GLY A 61 20.75 -47.44 14.41
C GLY A 61 19.86 -46.97 13.25
N PRO A 62 20.02 -47.50 12.03
CA PRO A 62 19.25 -47.03 10.89
C PRO A 62 17.79 -47.47 10.97
N LEU A 63 16.87 -46.55 10.69
CA LEU A 63 15.44 -46.81 10.60
C LEU A 63 15.11 -47.67 9.37
N PRO A 64 14.24 -48.67 9.49
CA PRO A 64 13.80 -49.50 8.37
C PRO A 64 12.87 -48.72 7.42
N GLY A 65 13.03 -49.01 6.14
CA GLY A 65 12.28 -48.36 5.07
C GLY A 65 10.77 -48.54 5.17
N VAL A 66 10.06 -47.44 5.07
CA VAL A 66 8.61 -47.41 4.84
C VAL A 66 8.39 -47.35 3.33
N SER A 67 8.00 -48.48 2.74
CA SER A 67 7.49 -48.55 1.37
C SER A 67 6.04 -48.08 1.36
N SER A 68 5.76 -46.94 0.75
CA SER A 68 4.39 -46.52 0.43
C SER A 68 4.09 -46.78 -1.04
N PRO A 69 3.07 -47.54 -1.39
CA PRO A 69 2.59 -47.66 -2.75
C PRO A 69 1.36 -46.76 -2.93
N LEU A 70 1.54 -45.56 -3.42
CA LEU A 70 0.45 -44.73 -3.87
C LEU A 70 0.87 -43.94 -5.12
N PHE A 71 0.94 -44.61 -6.24
CA PHE A 71 0.79 -44.10 -7.62
C PHE A 71 1.55 -45.08 -8.57
N PRO A 72 0.89 -45.94 -9.29
CA PRO A 72 1.52 -46.75 -10.34
C PRO A 72 1.66 -45.87 -11.60
N GLY A 73 2.89 -45.70 -12.09
CA GLY A 73 3.13 -45.21 -13.46
C GLY A 73 3.98 -43.97 -13.61
N ILE A 74 4.82 -43.62 -12.65
CA ILE A 74 5.84 -42.59 -12.87
C ILE A 74 7.24 -43.26 -12.81
N ASP A 75 7.92 -43.32 -13.95
CA ASP A 75 9.30 -43.72 -14.03
C ASP A 75 10.17 -42.82 -13.12
N PRO A 76 11.15 -43.39 -12.43
CA PRO A 76 12.05 -42.59 -11.58
C PRO A 76 12.83 -41.60 -12.43
N LEU A 77 12.78 -40.32 -12.01
CA LEU A 77 13.62 -39.30 -12.60
C LEU A 77 15.09 -39.72 -12.58
N PRO A 78 15.85 -39.43 -13.65
CA PRO A 78 17.27 -39.72 -13.67
C PRO A 78 18.01 -38.98 -12.56
N PRO A 79 19.12 -39.53 -12.03
CA PRO A 79 19.84 -38.94 -10.91
C PRO A 79 20.32 -37.51 -11.27
N VAL A 80 20.03 -36.57 -10.39
CA VAL A 80 20.51 -35.19 -10.46
C VAL A 80 22.01 -35.19 -10.21
N GLY A 81 22.80 -35.28 -11.29
CA GLY A 81 24.26 -35.36 -11.11
C GLY A 81 25.04 -35.49 -12.40
N ALA A 82 24.73 -34.82 -13.47
CA ALA A 82 25.62 -34.61 -14.62
C ALA A 82 25.13 -33.63 -15.69
N ALA A 83 24.26 -32.66 -15.35
CA ALA A 83 24.04 -31.54 -16.23
C ALA A 83 24.76 -30.33 -15.61
N GLY A 84 25.88 -29.98 -16.18
CA GLY A 84 26.47 -28.65 -15.94
C GLY A 84 25.44 -27.58 -16.21
N PRO A 85 25.64 -26.32 -15.72
CA PRO A 85 24.69 -25.27 -15.90
C PRO A 85 24.36 -25.17 -17.41
N VAL A 86 23.07 -25.34 -17.75
CA VAL A 86 22.58 -25.02 -19.10
C VAL A 86 22.69 -23.51 -19.21
N VAL A 87 23.84 -23.06 -19.70
CA VAL A 87 23.98 -21.70 -20.22
C VAL A 87 23.13 -21.70 -21.47
N LEU A 88 21.92 -21.16 -21.37
CA LEU A 88 21.18 -20.73 -22.54
C LEU A 88 22.04 -19.64 -23.18
N ASP A 89 22.78 -20.03 -24.21
CA ASP A 89 23.48 -19.12 -25.13
C ASP A 89 22.39 -18.30 -25.85
N MET A 90 21.87 -17.31 -25.16
CA MET A 90 21.16 -16.21 -25.82
C MET A 90 22.23 -15.45 -26.58
N PRO A 91 22.08 -15.24 -27.89
CA PRO A 91 23.01 -14.43 -28.60
C PRO A 91 23.12 -13.07 -27.95
N TYR A 92 24.25 -12.84 -27.31
CA TYR A 92 24.65 -11.56 -26.77
C TYR A 92 25.02 -10.66 -27.95
N GLU A 93 23.99 -10.20 -28.69
CA GLU A 93 24.19 -9.15 -29.66
C GLU A 93 24.60 -7.90 -28.88
N ALA A 94 25.78 -7.47 -29.23
CA ALA A 94 26.58 -6.43 -28.65
C ALA A 94 25.75 -5.27 -28.07
N MET A 95 25.63 -5.23 -26.75
CA MET A 95 25.34 -3.98 -26.06
C MET A 95 26.52 -3.04 -26.36
N PRO A 96 26.26 -1.79 -26.75
CA PRO A 96 27.34 -0.81 -26.85
C PRO A 96 28.07 -0.78 -25.51
N PRO A 97 29.40 -0.68 -25.48
CA PRO A 97 30.17 -0.70 -24.23
C PRO A 97 29.61 0.34 -23.32
N ALA A 98 29.17 -0.10 -22.11
CA ALA A 98 28.90 0.82 -21.03
C ALA A 98 30.18 1.62 -20.80
N SER A 99 30.12 2.94 -20.81
CA SER A 99 31.21 3.75 -20.28
C SER A 99 31.52 3.22 -18.87
N GLU A 100 32.77 3.12 -18.50
CA GLU A 100 33.22 2.61 -17.20
C GLU A 100 32.49 3.29 -16.00
N ASP A 101 31.88 4.43 -16.20
CA ASP A 101 31.14 5.21 -15.21
C ASP A 101 29.64 4.92 -15.14
N GLY A 102 29.09 4.00 -15.94
CA GLY A 102 27.66 3.61 -15.89
C GLY A 102 26.66 4.72 -16.30
N TYR A 103 27.14 5.86 -16.79
CA TYR A 103 26.31 6.98 -17.22
C TYR A 103 25.89 6.82 -18.69
N LEU A 104 24.62 7.02 -19.01
CA LEU A 104 24.20 7.29 -20.35
C LEU A 104 24.74 8.66 -20.75
N MET A 105 25.64 8.69 -21.75
CA MET A 105 26.10 9.96 -22.31
C MET A 105 24.90 10.77 -22.81
N PRO A 106 24.89 12.11 -22.64
CA PRO A 106 23.89 12.96 -23.26
C PRO A 106 23.88 12.70 -24.76
N GLY A 107 22.77 12.20 -25.32
CA GLY A 107 22.61 11.83 -26.71
C GLY A 107 22.79 10.36 -27.05
N ALA A 108 23.08 9.46 -26.10
CA ALA A 108 22.99 8.03 -26.31
C ALA A 108 21.54 7.66 -26.63
N ALA A 109 21.27 7.04 -27.75
CA ALA A 109 19.96 6.52 -28.09
C ALA A 109 19.52 5.49 -27.01
N PHE A 110 18.30 5.59 -26.55
CA PHE A 110 17.74 4.55 -25.70
C PHE A 110 17.67 3.23 -26.50
N PRO A 111 17.80 2.06 -25.84
CA PRO A 111 17.56 0.79 -26.52
C PRO A 111 16.23 0.83 -27.29
N GLU A 112 16.20 0.24 -28.48
CA GLU A 112 14.98 0.13 -29.28
C GLU A 112 13.79 -0.32 -28.41
N GLY A 113 12.66 0.38 -28.53
CA GLY A 113 11.46 0.15 -27.69
C GLY A 113 11.21 1.19 -26.60
N PHE A 114 12.12 2.13 -26.35
CA PHE A 114 11.92 3.24 -25.42
C PHE A 114 11.56 4.58 -26.11
N ASP A 115 11.59 4.62 -27.45
CA ASP A 115 11.32 5.87 -28.20
C ASP A 115 9.85 6.27 -28.12
N ASP A 116 8.93 5.29 -28.10
CA ASP A 116 7.50 5.51 -27.84
C ASP A 116 7.01 4.54 -26.77
N LEU A 117 6.82 5.04 -25.53
CA LEU A 117 6.33 4.26 -24.39
C LEU A 117 4.92 3.69 -24.62
N TRP A 118 4.17 4.29 -25.54
CA TRP A 118 2.75 4.02 -25.75
C TRP A 118 2.47 3.28 -27.06
N ALA A 119 3.52 2.97 -27.84
CA ALA A 119 3.37 2.26 -29.09
C ALA A 119 2.65 0.91 -28.90
N PRO A 120 1.74 0.54 -29.80
CA PRO A 120 1.14 -0.80 -29.80
C PRO A 120 2.22 -1.87 -29.98
N ARG A 121 2.14 -2.93 -29.16
CA ARG A 121 3.05 -4.08 -29.20
C ARG A 121 2.24 -5.37 -29.30
N PRO A 122 2.81 -6.47 -29.81
CA PRO A 122 2.15 -7.78 -29.81
C PRO A 122 1.80 -8.23 -28.40
N TRP A 123 0.65 -8.90 -28.23
CA TRP A 123 0.18 -9.45 -26.97
C TRP A 123 0.37 -10.95 -26.95
N PHE A 124 0.84 -11.46 -25.79
CA PHE A 124 1.00 -12.88 -25.54
C PHE A 124 0.80 -13.18 -24.05
N TRP A 125 0.62 -14.47 -23.73
CA TRP A 125 0.44 -14.89 -22.34
C TRP A 125 1.77 -14.90 -21.59
N GLN A 126 1.76 -14.37 -20.37
CA GLN A 126 2.91 -14.28 -19.48
C GLN A 126 2.48 -14.67 -18.06
N LEU A 127 3.31 -15.48 -17.39
CA LEU A 127 3.16 -15.80 -15.97
C LEU A 127 4.16 -14.97 -15.17
N MET A 128 3.69 -14.35 -14.09
CA MET A 128 4.49 -13.51 -13.19
C MET A 128 5.41 -12.53 -13.93
N PRO A 129 4.90 -11.75 -14.90
CA PRO A 129 5.72 -10.80 -15.64
C PRO A 129 6.26 -9.71 -14.71
N ASN A 130 7.46 -9.21 -15.01
CA ASN A 130 7.97 -7.99 -14.39
C ASN A 130 7.17 -6.80 -14.92
N ASN A 131 7.24 -5.68 -14.21
CA ASN A 131 6.50 -4.44 -14.44
C ASN A 131 4.99 -4.65 -14.44
N LEU A 132 4.27 -3.70 -13.97
CA LEU A 132 2.82 -3.79 -13.78
C LEU A 132 2.12 -2.85 -14.77
N ILE A 133 0.95 -3.26 -15.27
CA ILE A 133 0.11 -2.34 -16.05
C ILE A 133 -0.35 -1.18 -15.14
N SER A 134 -0.82 -1.49 -13.92
CA SER A 134 -1.21 -0.48 -12.95
C SER A 134 -0.34 -0.56 -11.70
N THR A 135 0.30 0.53 -11.35
CA THR A 135 1.18 0.66 -10.19
C THR A 135 0.47 1.41 -9.05
N SER A 136 1.01 1.30 -7.83
CA SER A 136 0.53 2.05 -6.66
C SER A 136 0.58 3.57 -6.88
N TYR A 137 -0.37 4.30 -6.31
CA TYR A 137 -0.39 5.76 -6.37
C TYR A 137 0.63 6.34 -5.38
N LEU A 138 1.56 7.15 -5.89
CA LEU A 138 2.78 7.56 -5.17
C LEU A 138 2.50 8.21 -3.81
N ALA A 139 1.54 9.12 -3.74
CA ALA A 139 1.18 9.82 -2.50
C ALA A 139 -0.01 9.18 -1.76
N GLY A 140 -0.49 8.00 -2.20
CA GLY A 140 -1.57 7.28 -1.52
C GLY A 140 -1.08 6.68 -0.20
N PRO A 141 -1.61 7.10 0.97
CA PRO A 141 -1.12 6.61 2.27
C PRO A 141 -1.39 5.12 2.52
N LYS A 142 -2.38 4.54 1.82
CA LYS A 142 -2.77 3.13 1.94
C LYS A 142 -2.43 2.30 0.69
N GLU A 143 -1.45 2.75 -0.09
CA GLU A 143 -0.98 1.99 -1.24
C GLU A 143 0.10 0.97 -0.85
N PRO A 144 0.00 -0.28 -1.31
CA PRO A 144 1.00 -1.32 -1.03
C PRO A 144 2.36 -0.99 -1.65
N ARG A 145 3.39 -0.93 -0.81
CA ARG A 145 4.79 -0.66 -1.16
C ARG A 145 5.70 -1.04 0.01
N PHE A 146 7.00 -0.93 -0.16
CA PHE A 146 7.89 -0.70 0.97
C PHE A 146 8.09 0.81 1.15
N GLY A 147 7.83 1.30 2.36
CA GLY A 147 8.02 2.72 2.63
C GLY A 147 8.04 3.02 4.11
N THR A 148 8.64 4.15 4.43
CA THR A 148 8.68 4.64 5.80
C THR A 148 8.68 6.16 5.81
N VAL A 149 7.98 6.75 6.76
CA VAL A 149 7.91 8.20 6.99
C VAL A 149 8.04 8.46 8.48
N VAL A 150 9.02 9.26 8.83
CA VAL A 150 9.15 9.82 10.19
C VAL A 150 8.67 11.26 10.11
N TYR A 151 7.70 11.60 10.95
CA TYR A 151 7.01 12.89 10.87
C TYR A 151 6.71 13.45 12.25
N ASP A 152 6.55 14.77 12.29
CA ASP A 152 6.01 15.50 13.42
C ASP A 152 4.53 15.80 13.17
N ASP A 153 3.67 15.44 14.15
CA ASP A 153 2.23 15.75 14.11
C ASP A 153 1.98 17.00 14.93
N THR A 154 1.70 18.10 14.24
CA THR A 154 1.45 19.40 14.85
C THR A 154 -0.04 19.67 15.09
N THR A 155 -0.89 18.63 15.05
CA THR A 155 -2.32 18.79 15.27
C THR A 155 -2.59 19.20 16.73
N PRO A 156 -3.22 20.36 16.95
CA PRO A 156 -3.49 20.81 18.33
C PRO A 156 -4.50 19.88 19.04
N PRO A 157 -4.39 19.67 20.34
CA PRO A 157 -5.44 19.04 21.14
C PRO A 157 -6.77 19.79 21.03
N PRO A 158 -7.92 19.14 21.00
CA PRO A 158 -8.20 17.71 21.24
C PRO A 158 -8.15 16.83 19.98
N TYR A 159 -7.66 17.33 18.87
CA TYR A 159 -7.66 16.66 17.56
C TYR A 159 -6.42 15.78 17.35
N ALA A 160 -5.44 15.89 18.24
CA ALA A 160 -4.25 15.04 18.18
C ALA A 160 -4.61 13.56 18.31
N THR A 161 -3.94 12.73 17.54
CA THR A 161 -4.16 11.26 17.45
C THR A 161 -3.86 10.64 18.79
N THR A 162 -3.91 10.84 19.85
CA THR A 162 -3.66 10.20 21.16
C THR A 162 -3.46 11.20 22.28
N GLY A 163 -3.57 12.51 21.98
CA GLY A 163 -3.24 13.54 22.95
C GLY A 163 -1.73 13.69 23.21
N GLN A 164 -0.91 13.04 22.40
CA GLN A 164 0.54 13.16 22.43
C GLN A 164 1.00 13.86 21.16
N GLU A 165 1.58 15.02 21.33
CA GLU A 165 2.31 15.73 20.30
C GLU A 165 3.70 15.10 20.18
N GLY A 166 4.24 15.05 18.97
CA GLY A 166 5.61 14.64 18.76
C GLY A 166 5.83 13.76 17.53
N TRP A 167 7.03 13.20 17.51
CA TRP A 167 7.49 12.38 16.38
C TRP A 167 6.83 11.02 16.36
N LEU A 168 6.28 10.67 15.20
CA LEU A 168 5.73 9.36 14.89
C LEU A 168 6.44 8.76 13.70
N TRP A 169 6.34 7.44 13.59
CA TRP A 169 6.98 6.68 12.53
C TRP A 169 5.95 5.73 11.89
N ASP A 170 5.51 6.05 10.69
CA ASP A 170 4.65 5.18 9.89
C ASP A 170 5.50 4.38 8.90
N SER A 171 5.26 3.07 8.83
CA SER A 171 5.91 2.19 7.85
C SER A 171 4.86 1.38 7.09
N THR A 172 5.09 1.21 5.81
CA THR A 172 4.33 0.33 4.93
C THR A 172 5.22 -0.85 4.53
N LEU A 173 4.78 -2.05 4.85
CA LEU A 173 5.49 -3.30 4.57
C LEU A 173 4.62 -4.13 3.62
N GLY A 174 4.86 -4.03 2.34
CA GLY A 174 4.02 -4.71 1.36
C GLY A 174 4.48 -4.51 -0.07
N GLY A 175 3.63 -4.92 -0.99
CA GLY A 175 3.91 -4.79 -2.41
C GLY A 175 2.77 -5.28 -3.28
N ARG A 176 3.02 -5.25 -4.57
CA ARG A 176 2.12 -5.69 -5.63
C ARG A 176 2.89 -6.51 -6.65
N ALA A 177 2.28 -7.59 -7.15
CA ALA A 177 2.86 -8.45 -8.15
C ALA A 177 1.83 -8.85 -9.21
N SER A 178 2.27 -9.06 -10.44
CA SER A 178 1.46 -9.66 -11.49
C SER A 178 1.44 -11.17 -11.33
N ILE A 179 0.25 -11.79 -11.46
CA ILE A 179 0.09 -13.24 -11.50
C ILE A 179 0.11 -13.71 -12.95
N VAL A 180 -0.70 -13.09 -13.79
CA VAL A 180 -0.82 -13.45 -15.20
C VAL A 180 -1.19 -12.22 -16.02
N ARG A 181 -0.62 -12.13 -17.21
CA ARG A 181 -0.92 -11.09 -18.20
C ARG A 181 -1.16 -11.72 -19.58
N TYR A 182 -2.17 -11.21 -20.26
CA TYR A 182 -2.27 -11.30 -21.71
C TYR A 182 -2.06 -9.91 -22.28
N GLY A 183 -0.84 -9.63 -22.75
CA GLY A 183 -0.45 -8.28 -23.09
C GLY A 183 0.93 -8.19 -23.68
N SER A 184 1.43 -6.97 -23.80
CA SER A 184 2.74 -6.66 -24.39
C SER A 184 3.90 -7.11 -23.50
N ASP A 185 5.09 -7.06 -24.04
CA ASP A 185 6.36 -7.26 -23.31
C ASP A 185 6.38 -6.47 -22.01
N PRO A 186 7.05 -7.01 -20.96
CA PRO A 186 7.17 -6.35 -19.66
C PRO A 186 8.24 -5.23 -19.68
N VAL A 187 8.13 -4.31 -20.63
CA VAL A 187 8.86 -3.05 -20.66
C VAL A 187 8.07 -1.97 -19.94
N LEU A 188 8.59 -0.74 -19.88
CA LEU A 188 7.87 0.39 -19.30
C LEU A 188 6.47 0.52 -19.91
N HIS A 189 5.48 0.73 -19.05
CA HIS A 189 4.07 0.85 -19.42
C HIS A 189 3.54 -0.30 -20.28
N PRO A 190 3.57 -1.55 -19.76
CA PRO A 190 3.00 -2.68 -20.49
C PRO A 190 1.49 -2.48 -20.72
N GLN A 191 0.98 -3.08 -21.79
CA GLN A 191 -0.41 -2.99 -22.21
C GLN A 191 -1.05 -4.38 -22.23
N GLY A 192 -2.35 -4.46 -22.00
CA GLY A 192 -3.09 -5.72 -22.01
C GLY A 192 -4.04 -5.89 -20.84
N PHE A 193 -4.42 -7.14 -20.58
CA PHE A 193 -5.15 -7.56 -19.41
C PHE A 193 -4.20 -8.20 -18.41
N GLU A 194 -4.37 -7.88 -17.13
CA GLU A 194 -3.49 -8.39 -16.08
C GLU A 194 -4.27 -8.67 -14.80
N VAL A 195 -3.97 -9.79 -14.16
CA VAL A 195 -4.41 -10.10 -12.81
C VAL A 195 -3.23 -9.90 -11.87
N GLN A 196 -3.43 -9.05 -10.88
CA GLN A 196 -2.43 -8.74 -9.86
C GLN A 196 -2.86 -9.30 -8.50
N ILE A 197 -1.90 -9.42 -7.60
CA ILE A 197 -2.11 -9.62 -6.17
C ILE A 197 -1.37 -8.52 -5.43
N GLU A 198 -1.97 -8.00 -4.37
CA GLU A 198 -1.32 -7.02 -3.50
C GLU A 198 -1.59 -7.28 -2.03
N GLY A 199 -0.68 -6.83 -1.19
CA GLY A 199 -0.85 -6.87 0.25
C GLY A 199 0.10 -5.93 0.94
N ALA A 200 -0.33 -5.38 2.08
CA ALA A 200 0.51 -4.55 2.92
C ALA A 200 0.04 -4.54 4.38
N ALA A 201 1.01 -4.41 5.28
CA ALA A 201 0.81 -3.94 6.64
C ALA A 201 1.23 -2.47 6.73
N PHE A 202 0.36 -1.64 7.29
CA PHE A 202 0.61 -0.22 7.56
C PHE A 202 0.73 -0.05 9.06
N VAL A 203 1.95 0.07 9.54
CA VAL A 203 2.26 0.09 10.97
C VAL A 203 2.63 1.49 11.42
N ARG A 204 2.19 1.86 12.62
CA ARG A 204 2.58 3.10 13.30
C ARG A 204 3.33 2.78 14.57
N LEU A 205 4.52 3.29 14.67
CA LEU A 205 5.41 3.17 15.82
C LEU A 205 5.53 4.53 16.52
N ASP A 206 5.75 4.47 17.83
CA ASP A 206 6.05 5.64 18.67
C ASP A 206 7.53 5.68 19.05
N PRO A 207 8.36 6.50 18.38
CA PRO A 207 9.79 6.61 18.72
C PRO A 207 10.05 7.18 20.12
N GLN A 208 9.10 7.91 20.70
CA GLN A 208 9.21 8.52 22.02
C GLN A 208 8.85 7.55 23.15
N ASP A 209 8.16 6.47 22.81
CA ASP A 209 7.68 5.45 23.75
C ASP A 209 8.23 4.06 23.34
N ASP A 210 9.56 3.92 23.42
CA ASP A 210 10.33 2.70 23.13
C ASP A 210 10.07 2.06 21.74
N ARG A 211 9.50 2.81 20.80
CA ARG A 211 9.03 2.35 19.48
C ARG A 211 7.87 1.37 19.57
N ASP A 212 7.03 1.52 20.57
CA ASP A 212 5.82 0.73 20.73
C ASP A 212 4.94 0.79 19.47
N LEU A 213 4.32 -0.32 19.17
CA LEU A 213 3.33 -0.40 18.10
C LEU A 213 2.03 0.27 18.54
N ARG A 214 1.66 1.41 17.93
CA ARG A 214 0.38 2.08 18.20
C ARG A 214 -0.78 1.41 17.45
N SER A 215 -0.57 1.10 16.17
CA SER A 215 -1.58 0.46 15.33
C SER A 215 -0.95 -0.24 14.14
N ALA A 216 -1.67 -1.22 13.62
CA ALA A 216 -1.36 -1.89 12.36
C ALA A 216 -2.65 -2.09 11.56
N ASP A 217 -2.70 -1.57 10.34
CA ASP A 217 -3.76 -1.88 9.39
C ASP A 217 -3.23 -2.87 8.36
N PHE A 218 -4.08 -3.77 7.92
CA PHE A 218 -3.74 -4.75 6.90
C PHE A 218 -4.64 -4.58 5.69
N ARG A 219 -4.05 -4.68 4.52
CA ARG A 219 -4.76 -4.72 3.24
C ARG A 219 -4.31 -5.94 2.45
N PHE A 220 -5.28 -6.64 1.88
CA PHE A 220 -5.09 -7.65 0.86
C PHE A 220 -5.97 -7.30 -0.35
N GLY A 221 -5.49 -7.54 -1.56
CA GLY A 221 -6.27 -7.22 -2.75
C GLY A 221 -5.94 -8.07 -3.96
N VAL A 222 -6.92 -8.15 -4.87
CA VAL A 222 -6.80 -8.80 -6.17
C VAL A 222 -7.30 -7.85 -7.25
N PRO A 223 -6.42 -7.00 -7.80
CA PRO A 223 -6.74 -6.16 -8.95
C PRO A 223 -6.78 -6.95 -10.26
N VAL A 224 -7.81 -6.71 -11.07
CA VAL A 224 -7.89 -7.05 -12.49
C VAL A 224 -7.75 -5.76 -13.27
N VAL A 225 -6.74 -5.68 -14.11
CA VAL A 225 -6.32 -4.44 -14.75
C VAL A 225 -6.36 -4.58 -16.27
N TYR A 226 -6.73 -3.51 -16.93
CA TYR A 226 -6.60 -3.35 -18.37
C TYR A 226 -5.89 -2.04 -18.68
N GLY A 227 -4.93 -2.09 -19.60
CA GLY A 227 -4.21 -0.90 -20.05
C GLY A 227 -3.98 -0.89 -21.55
N VAL A 228 -4.20 0.25 -22.20
CA VAL A 228 -3.93 0.47 -23.61
C VAL A 228 -3.51 1.91 -23.86
N GLY A 229 -2.40 2.12 -24.55
CA GLY A 229 -1.85 3.45 -24.71
C GLY A 229 -1.69 4.15 -23.38
N ARG A 230 -2.16 5.36 -23.28
CA ARG A 230 -2.06 6.23 -22.09
C ARG A 230 -3.14 5.97 -21.03
N TRP A 231 -4.07 5.07 -21.27
CA TRP A 231 -5.19 4.79 -20.38
C TRP A 231 -5.04 3.44 -19.68
N GLN A 232 -5.36 3.41 -18.39
CA GLN A 232 -5.38 2.22 -17.57
C GLN A 232 -6.65 2.24 -16.71
N THR A 233 -7.28 1.08 -16.57
CA THR A 233 -8.41 0.88 -15.66
C THR A 233 -8.18 -0.35 -14.81
N LYS A 234 -8.69 -0.34 -13.58
CA LYS A 234 -8.66 -1.49 -12.69
C LYS A 234 -10.02 -1.72 -12.04
N LEU A 235 -10.39 -2.97 -11.89
CA LEU A 235 -11.44 -3.43 -11.00
C LEU A 235 -10.78 -4.33 -9.96
N ALA A 236 -10.93 -4.01 -8.68
CA ALA A 236 -10.22 -4.69 -7.63
C ALA A 236 -11.13 -5.07 -6.47
N TYR A 237 -10.92 -6.23 -5.89
CA TYR A 237 -11.38 -6.56 -4.55
C TYR A 237 -10.31 -6.18 -3.55
N TYR A 238 -10.71 -5.53 -2.43
CA TYR A 238 -9.85 -5.25 -1.30
C TYR A 238 -10.50 -5.65 0.01
N HIS A 239 -9.74 -6.35 0.83
CA HIS A 239 -9.99 -6.53 2.26
C HIS A 239 -9.09 -5.60 3.06
N ASN A 240 -9.68 -4.83 3.98
CA ASN A 240 -8.95 -3.96 4.91
C ASN A 240 -9.40 -4.26 6.33
N SER A 241 -8.45 -4.38 7.25
CA SER A 241 -8.71 -4.54 8.68
C SER A 241 -7.73 -3.72 9.51
N ALA A 242 -8.14 -3.32 10.72
CA ALA A 242 -7.34 -2.45 11.56
C ALA A 242 -7.22 -3.00 12.99
N HIS A 243 -6.01 -2.87 13.55
CA HIS A 243 -5.68 -3.34 14.88
C HIS A 243 -4.95 -2.25 15.68
N LEU A 244 -5.21 -2.18 16.98
CA LEU A 244 -4.35 -1.45 17.92
C LEU A 244 -3.17 -2.32 18.29
N GLY A 245 -2.03 -1.71 18.61
CA GLY A 245 -0.89 -2.38 19.19
C GLY A 245 -1.16 -2.80 20.63
N ASP A 246 -0.59 -3.92 21.06
CA ASP A 246 -0.80 -4.46 22.40
C ASP A 246 -0.19 -3.52 23.45
N GLU A 247 0.99 -2.97 23.20
CA GLU A 247 1.65 -2.00 24.08
C GLU A 247 0.82 -0.73 24.22
N PHE A 248 0.27 -0.23 23.10
CA PHE A 248 -0.61 0.93 23.12
C PHE A 248 -1.88 0.67 23.95
N MET A 249 -2.50 -0.50 23.82
CA MET A 249 -3.69 -0.87 24.61
C MET A 249 -3.38 -0.99 26.11
N LEU A 250 -2.21 -1.52 26.47
CA LEU A 250 -1.79 -1.64 27.87
C LEU A 250 -1.55 -0.27 28.51
N LYS A 251 -0.96 0.68 27.76
CA LYS A 251 -0.69 2.04 28.23
C LYS A 251 -1.93 2.95 28.21
N HIS A 252 -2.87 2.67 27.30
CA HIS A 252 -4.10 3.45 27.13
C HIS A 252 -5.38 2.58 27.25
N PRO A 253 -5.65 1.97 28.41
CA PRO A 253 -6.73 0.99 28.55
C PRO A 253 -8.14 1.57 28.35
N THR A 254 -8.29 2.89 28.39
CA THR A 254 -9.58 3.58 28.15
C THR A 254 -9.75 4.02 26.69
N PHE A 255 -8.75 3.84 25.83
CA PHE A 255 -8.86 4.21 24.42
C PHE A 255 -9.83 3.26 23.70
N PRO A 256 -10.86 3.78 23.00
CA PRO A 256 -11.86 2.93 22.36
C PRO A 256 -11.25 2.25 21.13
N ARG A 257 -11.15 0.92 21.18
CA ARG A 257 -10.75 0.13 20.01
C ARG A 257 -11.88 0.15 18.98
N ILE A 258 -11.52 0.49 17.74
CA ILE A 258 -12.41 0.39 16.59
C ILE A 258 -12.12 -0.92 15.87
N ASN A 259 -13.12 -1.79 15.71
CA ASN A 259 -12.98 -2.99 14.88
C ASN A 259 -13.30 -2.65 13.41
N TYR A 260 -12.46 -1.80 12.82
CA TYR A 260 -12.67 -1.32 11.47
C TYR A 260 -12.33 -2.40 10.45
N VAL A 261 -13.31 -2.74 9.63
CA VAL A 261 -13.17 -3.73 8.54
C VAL A 261 -13.95 -3.25 7.32
N ARG A 262 -13.37 -3.47 6.14
CA ARG A 262 -14.03 -3.25 4.84
C ARG A 262 -13.67 -4.35 3.87
N ASP A 263 -14.72 -4.94 3.24
CA ASP A 263 -14.58 -5.74 2.01
C ASP A 263 -15.22 -4.95 0.88
N CYS A 264 -14.41 -4.50 -0.07
CA CYS A 264 -14.87 -3.55 -1.08
C CYS A 264 -14.44 -3.93 -2.49
N ILE A 265 -15.27 -3.51 -3.43
CA ILE A 265 -14.94 -3.47 -4.86
C ILE A 265 -14.55 -2.03 -5.20
N VAL A 266 -13.42 -1.88 -5.86
CA VAL A 266 -12.90 -0.58 -6.27
C VAL A 266 -12.77 -0.54 -7.79
N TRP A 267 -13.29 0.50 -8.39
CA TRP A 267 -13.08 0.81 -9.81
C TRP A 267 -12.23 2.06 -9.93
N GLY A 268 -11.09 1.92 -10.59
CA GLY A 268 -10.12 3.00 -10.76
C GLY A 268 -9.74 3.21 -12.21
N ASN A 269 -9.39 4.46 -12.54
CA ASN A 269 -8.87 4.85 -13.84
C ASN A 269 -7.64 5.72 -13.67
N SER A 270 -6.67 5.54 -14.55
CA SER A 270 -5.49 6.40 -14.66
C SER A 270 -5.31 6.82 -16.11
N TYR A 271 -4.84 8.03 -16.31
CA TYR A 271 -4.52 8.56 -17.63
C TYR A 271 -3.21 9.34 -17.60
N TYR A 272 -2.30 8.99 -18.49
CA TYR A 272 -1.03 9.70 -18.68
C TYR A 272 -1.23 10.85 -19.67
N LEU A 273 -1.44 12.06 -19.14
CA LEU A 273 -1.59 13.26 -19.96
C LEU A 273 -0.29 13.55 -20.73
N TYR A 274 0.83 13.41 -20.05
CA TYR A 274 2.18 13.42 -20.60
C TYR A 274 2.93 12.19 -20.07
N ASP A 275 4.07 11.84 -20.64
CA ASP A 275 4.88 10.70 -20.17
C ASP A 275 5.28 10.82 -18.70
N TRP A 276 5.42 12.05 -18.22
CA TRP A 276 5.82 12.39 -16.86
C TRP A 276 4.65 12.80 -15.95
N MET A 277 3.39 12.79 -16.43
CA MET A 277 2.21 13.22 -15.68
C MET A 277 1.09 12.20 -15.76
N ARG A 278 0.75 11.58 -14.61
CA ARG A 278 -0.40 10.69 -14.42
C ARG A 278 -1.49 11.38 -13.62
N LEU A 279 -2.72 11.31 -14.11
CA LEU A 279 -3.94 11.64 -13.38
C LEU A 279 -4.65 10.34 -13.05
N TYR A 280 -5.29 10.26 -11.87
CA TYR A 280 -6.06 9.08 -11.50
C TYR A 280 -7.25 9.42 -10.64
N GLY A 281 -8.24 8.51 -10.64
CA GLY A 281 -9.40 8.57 -9.78
C GLY A 281 -9.99 7.19 -9.57
N GLU A 282 -10.50 6.95 -8.36
CA GLU A 282 -11.12 5.71 -7.94
C GLU A 282 -12.40 5.95 -7.16
N VAL A 283 -13.33 5.02 -7.31
CA VAL A 283 -14.50 4.89 -6.45
C VAL A 283 -14.51 3.49 -5.87
N GLY A 284 -14.66 3.41 -4.54
CA GLY A 284 -14.79 2.16 -3.80
C GLY A 284 -16.18 2.02 -3.21
N TRP A 285 -16.72 0.80 -3.28
CA TRP A 285 -17.96 0.42 -2.64
C TRP A 285 -17.76 -0.85 -1.82
N ALA A 286 -17.96 -0.73 -0.50
CA ALA A 286 -17.83 -1.86 0.40
C ALA A 286 -19.19 -2.56 0.52
N PHE A 287 -19.20 -3.86 0.26
CA PHE A 287 -20.36 -4.73 0.47
C PHE A 287 -20.41 -5.33 1.87
N PHE A 288 -19.31 -5.22 2.62
CA PHE A 288 -19.23 -5.53 4.04
C PHE A 288 -18.43 -4.45 4.75
N THR A 289 -18.95 -3.96 5.90
CA THR A 289 -18.31 -2.95 6.74
C THR A 289 -18.53 -3.26 8.22
N ALA A 290 -17.55 -2.91 9.05
CA ALA A 290 -17.65 -2.96 10.52
C ALA A 290 -16.87 -1.79 11.13
N GLY A 291 -17.09 -1.55 12.43
CA GLY A 291 -16.35 -0.53 13.19
C GLY A 291 -16.63 0.91 12.77
N GLY A 292 -17.83 1.20 12.26
CA GLY A 292 -18.24 2.53 11.83
C GLY A 292 -17.88 2.88 10.38
N ALA A 293 -17.20 1.98 9.66
CA ALA A 293 -16.98 2.16 8.24
C ALA A 293 -18.29 2.25 7.45
N GLN A 294 -18.34 3.10 6.43
CA GLN A 294 -19.47 3.26 5.53
C GLN A 294 -19.11 2.74 4.13
N PRO A 295 -20.13 2.45 3.27
CA PRO A 295 -19.87 1.79 1.99
C PRO A 295 -18.95 2.55 1.02
N TRP A 296 -19.05 3.85 0.90
CA TRP A 296 -18.43 4.59 -0.18
C TRP A 296 -17.13 5.29 0.20
N GLU A 297 -16.17 5.23 -0.73
CA GLU A 297 -14.91 5.97 -0.66
C GLU A 297 -14.50 6.46 -2.04
N LEU A 298 -13.80 7.58 -2.08
CA LEU A 298 -13.25 8.21 -3.28
C LEU A 298 -11.76 8.47 -3.08
N GLN A 299 -10.97 8.22 -4.10
CA GLN A 299 -9.56 8.55 -4.13
C GLN A 299 -9.22 9.18 -5.48
N GLY A 300 -8.32 10.14 -5.50
CA GLY A 300 -7.85 10.73 -6.75
C GLY A 300 -6.62 11.57 -6.55
N GLY A 301 -5.88 11.80 -7.65
CA GLY A 301 -4.66 12.55 -7.54
C GLY A 301 -3.92 12.79 -8.85
N VAL A 302 -2.75 13.39 -8.69
CA VAL A 302 -1.83 13.70 -9.78
C VAL A 302 -0.41 13.33 -9.38
N GLU A 303 0.34 12.80 -10.33
CA GLU A 303 1.75 12.47 -10.18
C GLU A 303 2.56 13.08 -11.30
N LEU A 304 3.63 13.74 -10.92
CA LEU A 304 4.61 14.35 -11.81
C LEU A 304 5.95 13.67 -11.55
N ILE A 305 6.35 12.78 -12.44
CA ILE A 305 7.56 11.98 -12.28
C ILE A 305 8.07 11.49 -13.63
N GLN A 306 9.37 11.45 -13.81
CA GLN A 306 9.96 10.93 -15.04
C GLN A 306 9.57 9.46 -15.27
N ALA A 307 8.98 9.16 -16.43
CA ALA A 307 8.58 7.82 -16.82
C ALA A 307 9.75 6.92 -17.22
N ARG A 308 10.80 7.49 -17.81
CA ARG A 308 11.97 6.77 -18.30
C ARG A 308 13.00 6.51 -17.21
N PRO A 309 13.90 5.53 -17.38
CA PRO A 309 15.02 5.30 -16.45
C PRO A 309 15.80 6.57 -16.17
N THR A 310 16.15 6.78 -14.91
CA THR A 310 16.80 8.04 -14.45
C THR A 310 18.31 7.91 -14.30
N GLY A 311 18.85 6.69 -14.36
CA GLY A 311 20.25 6.43 -14.02
C GLY A 311 20.57 6.77 -12.56
N GLY A 312 21.83 6.96 -12.24
CA GLY A 312 22.27 7.32 -10.89
C GLY A 312 21.95 8.75 -10.47
N GLN A 313 21.68 9.63 -11.43
CA GLN A 313 21.33 11.03 -11.12
C GLN A 313 19.94 11.18 -10.51
N GLY A 314 19.01 10.28 -10.86
CA GLY A 314 17.63 10.41 -10.44
C GLY A 314 16.91 11.58 -11.12
N ALA A 315 15.68 11.85 -10.68
CA ALA A 315 14.87 12.97 -11.15
C ALA A 315 13.93 13.47 -10.03
N PRO A 316 13.54 14.75 -10.04
CA PRO A 316 12.56 15.24 -9.08
C PRO A 316 11.20 14.59 -9.31
N PHE A 317 10.40 14.50 -8.24
CA PHE A 317 9.01 14.09 -8.31
C PHE A 317 8.12 14.97 -7.44
N LEU A 318 6.85 15.04 -7.80
CA LEU A 318 5.76 15.59 -7.00
C LEU A 318 4.54 14.70 -7.18
N ALA A 319 3.90 14.33 -6.08
CA ALA A 319 2.65 13.57 -6.10
C ALA A 319 1.67 14.17 -5.09
N VAL A 320 0.41 14.23 -5.48
CA VAL A 320 -0.71 14.68 -4.63
C VAL A 320 -1.80 13.64 -4.69
N ASN A 321 -2.29 13.22 -3.53
CA ASN A 321 -3.40 12.30 -3.37
C ASN A 321 -4.46 12.90 -2.45
N GLY A 322 -5.70 12.84 -2.86
CA GLY A 322 -6.86 13.11 -2.02
C GLY A 322 -7.65 11.85 -1.77
N PHE A 323 -8.08 11.65 -0.55
CA PHE A 323 -8.90 10.53 -0.13
C PHE A 323 -10.11 11.03 0.65
N SER A 324 -11.33 10.58 0.29
CA SER A 324 -12.60 10.98 0.91
C SER A 324 -13.44 9.76 1.25
N ARG A 325 -14.12 9.78 2.39
CA ARG A 325 -14.93 8.66 2.89
C ARG A 325 -16.29 9.10 3.37
N GLN A 326 -17.28 8.25 3.14
CA GLN A 326 -18.65 8.49 3.55
C GLN A 326 -18.78 8.59 5.08
N GLU A 327 -18.07 7.77 5.88
CA GLU A 327 -18.10 7.81 7.34
C GLU A 327 -17.52 9.09 7.96
N LEU A 328 -16.89 9.93 7.14
CA LEU A 328 -16.34 11.23 7.52
C LEU A 328 -17.17 12.39 6.94
N ASP A 329 -18.44 12.15 6.63
CA ASP A 329 -19.31 13.13 5.94
C ASP A 329 -18.66 13.66 4.65
N TRP A 330 -18.02 12.76 3.90
CA TRP A 330 -17.22 13.05 2.71
C TRP A 330 -15.97 13.91 2.96
N GLY A 331 -15.57 14.04 4.23
CA GLY A 331 -14.23 14.46 4.60
C GLY A 331 -13.20 13.39 4.29
N GLY A 332 -11.94 13.69 4.61
CA GLY A 332 -10.84 12.78 4.34
C GLY A 332 -9.50 13.47 4.53
N ASN A 333 -8.50 13.09 3.73
CA ASN A 333 -7.18 13.70 3.79
C ASN A 333 -6.60 14.02 2.41
N VAL A 334 -5.62 14.93 2.44
CA VAL A 334 -4.76 15.22 1.31
C VAL A 334 -3.32 14.92 1.72
N CYS A 335 -2.63 14.13 0.89
CA CYS A 335 -1.23 13.80 1.06
C CYS A 335 -0.42 14.34 -0.13
N VAL A 336 0.65 15.04 0.17
CA VAL A 336 1.59 15.58 -0.82
C VAL A 336 2.97 14.99 -0.55
N GLN A 337 3.61 14.43 -1.57
CA GLN A 337 4.97 13.93 -1.51
C GLN A 337 5.82 14.58 -2.59
N THR A 338 7.01 15.04 -2.25
CA THR A 338 7.95 15.60 -3.20
C THR A 338 9.38 15.29 -2.79
N GLY A 339 10.29 15.23 -3.74
CA GLY A 339 11.67 14.89 -3.49
C GLY A 339 12.39 14.41 -4.73
N TRP A 340 13.20 13.37 -4.56
CA TRP A 340 14.02 12.79 -5.59
C TRP A 340 13.75 11.31 -5.79
N ALA A 341 13.75 10.86 -7.04
CA ALA A 341 13.37 9.51 -7.44
C ALA A 341 14.38 8.89 -8.40
N TRP A 342 14.62 7.59 -8.23
CA TRP A 342 15.47 6.77 -9.11
C TRP A 342 14.64 5.64 -9.69
N ARG A 343 14.51 5.61 -11.01
CA ARG A 343 13.81 4.55 -11.74
C ARG A 343 14.80 3.58 -12.35
N GLY A 344 14.55 2.28 -12.16
CA GLY A 344 15.37 1.21 -12.68
C GLY A 344 15.40 1.17 -14.21
N ARG A 345 16.49 0.63 -14.80
CA ARG A 345 16.67 0.57 -16.26
C ARG A 345 15.80 -0.47 -16.96
N ARG A 346 15.50 -1.59 -16.29
CA ARG A 346 14.77 -2.75 -16.84
C ARG A 346 13.48 -3.05 -16.11
N SER A 347 13.16 -2.28 -15.11
CA SER A 347 11.95 -2.44 -14.31
C SER A 347 11.38 -1.07 -14.01
N GLU A 348 10.07 -0.98 -13.84
CA GLU A 348 9.40 0.24 -13.38
C GLU A 348 9.59 0.52 -11.89
N LYS A 349 10.35 -0.33 -11.20
CA LYS A 349 10.66 -0.17 -9.79
C LYS A 349 11.28 1.19 -9.52
N LEU A 350 10.75 1.84 -8.51
CA LEU A 350 11.03 3.23 -8.22
C LEU A 350 11.46 3.37 -6.76
N TYR A 351 12.65 3.92 -6.54
CA TYR A 351 13.10 4.34 -5.23
C TYR A 351 12.98 5.85 -5.09
N ARG A 352 12.40 6.31 -3.98
CA ARG A 352 12.17 7.74 -3.73
C ARG A 352 12.60 8.12 -2.32
N ILE A 353 13.15 9.33 -2.19
CA ILE A 353 13.41 10.00 -0.90
C ILE A 353 12.85 11.41 -0.99
N GLY A 354 12.20 11.87 0.07
CA GLY A 354 11.63 13.21 0.04
C GLY A 354 10.88 13.57 1.30
N VAL A 355 10.06 14.58 1.17
CA VAL A 355 9.16 15.05 2.22
C VAL A 355 7.74 14.64 1.94
N GLU A 356 7.00 14.37 3.00
CA GLU A 356 5.56 14.13 2.99
C GLU A 356 4.86 15.17 3.86
N TYR A 357 3.78 15.74 3.34
CA TYR A 357 2.83 16.53 4.10
C TYR A 357 1.45 15.90 4.00
N LEU A 358 0.79 15.68 5.13
CA LEU A 358 -0.57 15.17 5.18
C LEU A 358 -1.44 16.05 6.06
N TYR A 359 -2.61 16.40 5.54
CA TYR A 359 -3.62 17.16 6.26
C TYR A 359 -5.00 16.50 6.12
N GLY A 360 -5.72 16.38 7.23
CA GLY A 360 -7.08 15.84 7.30
C GLY A 360 -7.17 14.58 8.15
N SER A 361 -8.08 13.66 7.84
CA SER A 361 -8.30 12.45 8.63
C SER A 361 -7.06 11.58 8.71
N ASP A 362 -6.84 10.98 9.86
CA ASP A 362 -5.73 10.03 10.06
C ASP A 362 -5.87 8.85 9.09
N PRO A 363 -4.81 8.48 8.35
CA PRO A 363 -4.86 7.32 7.46
C PRO A 363 -4.90 5.98 8.20
N GLN A 364 -4.49 5.91 9.47
CA GLN A 364 -4.66 4.69 10.28
C GLN A 364 -6.10 4.55 10.73
N TYR A 365 -6.73 3.41 10.40
CA TYR A 365 -8.18 3.24 10.59
C TYR A 365 -8.62 3.21 12.05
N GLN A 366 -7.73 2.85 12.98
CA GLN A 366 -8.02 2.97 14.42
C GLN A 366 -8.21 4.42 14.87
N PHE A 367 -7.65 5.37 14.11
CA PHE A 367 -7.67 6.79 14.40
C PHE A 367 -8.43 7.60 13.33
N VAL A 368 -9.19 6.95 12.45
CA VAL A 368 -9.83 7.54 11.26
C VAL A 368 -10.68 8.78 11.55
N TYR A 369 -11.29 8.84 12.74
CA TYR A 369 -12.09 10.00 13.18
C TYR A 369 -11.26 11.12 13.81
N LYS A 370 -9.93 11.00 13.80
CA LYS A 370 -9.00 12.03 14.22
C LYS A 370 -8.42 12.73 13.00
N ASN A 371 -8.06 13.98 13.17
CA ASN A 371 -7.33 14.71 12.13
C ASN A 371 -5.84 14.74 12.44
N GLN A 372 -5.05 14.84 11.40
CA GLN A 372 -3.61 15.07 11.45
C GLN A 372 -3.23 16.30 10.62
N ASN A 373 -2.22 17.00 11.08
CA ASN A 373 -1.49 18.00 10.33
C ASN A 373 -0.01 17.70 10.52
N ARG A 374 0.54 16.89 9.61
CA ARG A 374 1.86 16.31 9.76
C ARG A 374 2.79 16.61 8.60
N ALA A 375 4.06 16.82 8.93
CA ALA A 375 5.14 16.93 7.96
C ALA A 375 6.27 15.99 8.34
N GLY A 376 6.87 15.32 7.37
CA GLY A 376 7.89 14.34 7.63
C GLY A 376 8.85 14.09 6.49
N ILE A 377 9.85 13.26 6.75
CA ILE A 377 10.80 12.76 5.77
C ILE A 377 10.50 11.29 5.52
N GLY A 378 10.46 10.91 4.26
CA GLY A 378 10.12 9.55 3.86
C GLY A 378 11.06 8.96 2.83
N MET A 379 11.08 7.63 2.82
CA MET A 379 11.67 6.79 1.78
C MET A 379 10.62 5.81 1.29
N TRP A 380 10.56 5.60 -0.02
CA TRP A 380 9.57 4.70 -0.63
C TRP A 380 10.22 3.87 -1.73
N TYR A 381 9.86 2.61 -1.77
CA TYR A 381 10.19 1.70 -2.86
C TYR A 381 8.89 1.15 -3.44
N ASP A 382 8.59 1.57 -4.65
CA ASP A 382 7.39 1.18 -5.42
C ASP A 382 7.76 0.11 -6.44
N TYR A 383 6.87 -0.89 -6.61
CA TYR A 383 7.08 -2.05 -7.48
C TYR A 383 6.57 -1.83 -8.89
#